data_120d49b9fe0aeeff51348b8048c43e80
#
_entry.id   120d49b9fe0aeeff51348b8048c43e80
#
_cell.length_a   1.000
_cell.length_b   1.000
_cell.length_c   1.000
_cell.angle_alpha   90.00
_cell.angle_beta   90.00
_cell.angle_gamma   90.00
#
_symmetry.space_group_name_H-M   'P 1'
#
loop_
_entity.id
_entity.type
_entity.pdbx_description
1 polymer ?
#
loop_
_entity_poly.entity_id
_entity_poly.type
_entity_poly.pdbx_seq_one_letter_code
_entity_poly.pdbx_strand_id
1 'polypeptide(L)'
;MTNLKDHPWAAGNLVLTRAVLERVNEEARLAYGRDEESCGFLIGPSKDARRVDGVVPMVNRANALHRLDPESYPRTGRTYFDIDSMKFEREIRKGEREGRPVKILYHSHLDVGAYFSPTDAEVAKMGQGEPPWDLAYLVTSVRGGKVDDRKLFVWDESMRGFVESPFEVEESR
;
A
#
# COMPACT_ATOMS: atom_id res chain seq x y z
N MET A 1 -6.08 -12.14 -16.92
CA MET A 1 -5.71 -10.99 -16.08
C MET A 1 -6.90 -10.07 -15.92
N THR A 2 -7.19 -9.68 -14.68
CA THR A 2 -8.22 -8.69 -14.42
C THR A 2 -7.76 -7.35 -14.96
N ASN A 3 -8.58 -6.68 -15.74
CA ASN A 3 -8.26 -5.35 -16.25
C ASN A 3 -8.32 -4.36 -15.07
N LEU A 4 -7.40 -3.40 -14.99
CA LEU A 4 -7.42 -2.33 -13.98
C LEU A 4 -8.76 -1.59 -13.89
N LYS A 5 -9.55 -1.64 -14.95
CA LYS A 5 -10.86 -0.99 -15.00
C LYS A 5 -11.99 -1.83 -14.43
N ASP A 6 -11.74 -3.08 -14.12
CA ASP A 6 -12.78 -3.99 -13.64
C ASP A 6 -13.17 -3.74 -12.18
N HIS A 7 -12.26 -3.14 -11.40
CA HIS A 7 -12.50 -2.80 -10.00
C HIS A 7 -12.49 -1.29 -9.81
N PRO A 8 -13.61 -0.70 -9.38
CA PRO A 8 -13.73 0.76 -9.30
C PRO A 8 -12.79 1.43 -8.30
N TRP A 9 -12.33 0.71 -7.27
CA TRP A 9 -11.39 1.28 -6.29
C TRP A 9 -10.02 1.61 -6.86
N ALA A 10 -9.63 1.00 -7.98
CA ALA A 10 -8.37 1.33 -8.64
C ALA A 10 -8.34 2.78 -9.15
N ALA A 11 -9.50 3.39 -9.37
CA ALA A 11 -9.63 4.79 -9.79
C ALA A 11 -9.65 5.78 -8.62
N GLY A 12 -9.60 5.29 -7.37
CA GLY A 12 -9.71 6.13 -6.18
C GLY A 12 -11.15 6.36 -5.76
N ASN A 13 -11.44 7.56 -5.25
CA ASN A 13 -12.77 7.90 -4.72
C ASN A 13 -13.16 7.00 -3.56
N LEU A 14 -12.22 6.75 -2.66
CA LEU A 14 -12.37 5.81 -1.55
C LEU A 14 -12.74 6.53 -0.26
N VAL A 15 -13.42 5.79 0.62
CA VAL A 15 -13.77 6.23 1.97
C VAL A 15 -13.10 5.27 2.96
N LEU A 16 -12.14 5.78 3.71
CA LEU A 16 -11.41 5.00 4.71
C LEU A 16 -12.00 5.29 6.09
N THR A 17 -12.26 4.24 6.87
CA THR A 17 -12.74 4.45 8.24
C THR A 17 -11.62 5.04 9.10
N ARG A 18 -12.00 5.80 10.13
CA ARG A 18 -11.04 6.33 11.11
C ARG A 18 -10.22 5.20 11.74
N ALA A 19 -10.85 4.08 12.06
CA ALA A 19 -10.18 2.93 12.66
C ALA A 19 -9.09 2.36 11.74
N VAL A 20 -9.33 2.31 10.42
CA VAL A 20 -8.32 1.87 9.46
C VAL A 20 -7.12 2.81 9.48
N LEU A 21 -7.35 4.12 9.43
CA LEU A 21 -6.26 5.09 9.44
C LEU A 21 -5.44 5.04 10.72
N GLU A 22 -6.11 4.89 11.86
CA GLU A 22 -5.43 4.75 13.16
C GLU A 22 -4.55 3.51 13.18
N ARG A 23 -5.03 2.39 12.63
CA ARG A 23 -4.27 1.15 12.54
C ARG A 23 -3.07 1.29 11.60
N VAL A 24 -3.25 1.92 10.45
CA VAL A 24 -2.16 2.18 9.50
C VAL A 24 -1.10 3.09 10.13
N ASN A 25 -1.52 4.12 10.87
CA ASN A 25 -0.61 5.01 11.59
C ASN A 25 0.20 4.25 12.64
N GLU A 26 -0.44 3.37 13.39
CA GLU A 26 0.21 2.52 14.41
C GLU A 26 1.27 1.63 13.78
N GLU A 27 0.92 0.92 12.70
CA GLU A 27 1.87 0.07 11.97
C GLU A 27 3.07 0.88 11.45
N ALA A 28 2.82 2.09 10.95
CA ALA A 28 3.87 2.97 10.45
C ALA A 28 4.83 3.41 11.57
N ARG A 29 4.30 3.76 12.74
CA ARG A 29 5.13 4.15 13.91
C ARG A 29 5.97 2.98 14.42
N LEU A 30 5.37 1.79 14.51
CA LEU A 30 6.08 0.59 14.95
C LEU A 30 7.21 0.23 13.98
N ALA A 31 6.96 0.30 12.69
CA ALA A 31 7.96 0.04 11.66
C ALA A 31 9.08 1.09 11.69
N TYR A 32 8.75 2.36 11.92
CA TYR A 32 9.76 3.41 12.09
C TYR A 32 10.73 3.06 13.22
N GLY A 33 10.22 2.56 14.34
CA GLY A 33 11.06 2.12 15.45
C GLY A 33 11.99 0.95 15.10
N ARG A 34 11.65 0.17 14.07
CA ARG A 34 12.49 -0.92 13.55
C ARG A 34 13.35 -0.49 12.36
N ASP A 35 13.36 0.79 12.02
CA ASP A 35 14.08 1.34 10.86
C ASP A 35 13.66 0.69 9.53
N GLU A 36 12.36 0.51 9.36
CA GLU A 36 11.81 -0.07 8.13
C GLU A 36 10.47 0.57 7.73
N GLU A 37 10.15 0.49 6.45
CA GLU A 37 8.83 0.85 5.94
C GLU A 37 7.82 -0.21 6.35
N SER A 38 6.66 0.21 6.86
CA SER A 38 5.51 -0.69 7.03
C SER A 38 4.90 -0.97 5.66
N CYS A 39 4.25 -2.11 5.52
CA CYS A 39 3.54 -2.44 4.29
C CYS A 39 2.40 -3.42 4.56
N GLY A 40 1.44 -3.47 3.67
CA GLY A 40 0.31 -4.37 3.78
C GLY A 40 -0.84 -3.93 2.89
N PHE A 41 -2.00 -4.50 3.18
CA PHE A 41 -3.20 -4.28 2.38
C PHE A 41 -4.32 -3.68 3.20
N LEU A 42 -5.15 -2.88 2.54
CA LEU A 42 -6.42 -2.43 3.09
C LEU A 42 -7.54 -3.07 2.30
N ILE A 43 -8.52 -3.58 3.03
CA ILE A 43 -9.64 -4.34 2.49
C ILE A 43 -10.96 -3.66 2.82
N GLY A 44 -12.00 -4.03 2.09
CA GLY A 44 -13.35 -3.56 2.37
C GLY A 44 -14.38 -4.42 1.66
N PRO A 45 -15.68 -4.20 1.93
CA PRO A 45 -16.72 -5.05 1.36
C PRO A 45 -16.80 -4.91 -0.16
N SER A 46 -16.98 -6.03 -0.86
CA SER A 46 -17.16 -6.03 -2.31
C SER A 46 -18.45 -5.29 -2.71
N LYS A 47 -19.45 -5.29 -1.84
CA LYS A 47 -20.74 -4.66 -2.09
C LYS A 47 -20.73 -3.14 -1.97
N ASP A 48 -19.72 -2.58 -1.34
CA ASP A 48 -19.52 -1.13 -1.26
C ASP A 48 -18.13 -0.80 -1.81
N ALA A 49 -18.08 -0.45 -3.07
CA ALA A 49 -16.83 -0.26 -3.79
C ALA A 49 -15.93 0.81 -3.17
N ARG A 50 -16.51 1.82 -2.50
CA ARG A 50 -15.77 2.94 -1.94
C ARG A 50 -15.22 2.66 -0.53
N ARG A 51 -15.85 1.77 0.24
CA ARG A 51 -15.55 1.58 1.65
C ARG A 51 -14.29 0.75 1.88
N VAL A 52 -13.42 1.25 2.76
CA VAL A 52 -12.19 0.57 3.19
C VAL A 52 -12.20 0.54 4.72
N ASP A 53 -12.36 -0.65 5.30
CA ASP A 53 -12.61 -0.80 6.74
C ASP A 53 -11.78 -1.90 7.41
N GLY A 54 -10.79 -2.48 6.73
CA GLY A 54 -9.94 -3.50 7.32
C GLY A 54 -8.49 -3.34 6.90
N VAL A 55 -7.59 -3.83 7.76
CA VAL A 55 -6.13 -3.76 7.56
C VAL A 55 -5.55 -5.17 7.63
N VAL A 56 -4.71 -5.51 6.66
CA VAL A 56 -3.95 -6.76 6.63
C VAL A 56 -2.47 -6.42 6.59
N PRO A 57 -1.79 -6.32 7.75
CA PRO A 57 -0.35 -6.04 7.76
C PRO A 57 0.43 -7.18 7.12
N MET A 58 1.48 -6.82 6.38
CA MET A 58 2.38 -7.79 5.75
C MET A 58 3.80 -7.56 6.21
N VAL A 59 4.60 -8.62 6.18
CA VAL A 59 6.02 -8.54 6.52
C VAL A 59 6.78 -7.87 5.40
N ASN A 60 7.58 -6.85 5.75
CA ASN A 60 8.55 -6.27 4.84
C ASN A 60 9.84 -7.11 4.92
N ARG A 61 10.17 -7.82 3.84
CA ARG A 61 11.33 -8.71 3.78
C ARG A 61 12.65 -8.01 3.46
N ALA A 62 12.61 -6.71 3.16
CA ALA A 62 13.78 -5.98 2.64
C ALA A 62 15.01 -6.12 3.54
N ASN A 63 14.88 -5.96 4.86
CA ASN A 63 16.00 -6.10 5.78
C ASN A 63 16.55 -7.53 5.82
N ALA A 64 15.68 -8.53 5.83
CA ALA A 64 16.10 -9.94 5.85
C ALA A 64 16.83 -10.32 4.55
N LEU A 65 16.31 -9.88 3.41
CA LEU A 65 16.93 -10.14 2.11
C LEU A 65 18.29 -9.44 2.00
N HIS A 66 18.39 -8.20 2.47
CA HIS A 66 19.65 -7.45 2.49
C HIS A 66 20.72 -8.15 3.33
N ARG A 67 20.36 -8.66 4.51
CA ARG A 67 21.30 -9.41 5.36
C ARG A 67 21.75 -10.71 4.72
N LEU A 68 20.84 -11.38 3.99
CA LEU A 68 21.14 -12.65 3.35
C LEU A 68 22.08 -12.47 2.14
N ASP A 69 21.81 -11.48 1.30
CA ASP A 69 22.58 -11.23 0.07
C ASP A 69 22.54 -9.74 -0.26
N PRO A 70 23.46 -8.94 0.33
CA PRO A 70 23.47 -7.49 0.13
C PRO A 70 23.82 -7.05 -1.31
N GLU A 71 24.47 -7.91 -2.10
CA GLU A 71 24.73 -7.59 -3.50
C GLU A 71 23.46 -7.64 -4.34
N SER A 72 22.66 -8.70 -4.18
CA SER A 72 21.38 -8.85 -4.89
C SER A 72 20.29 -7.95 -4.33
N TYR A 73 20.34 -7.66 -3.03
CA TYR A 73 19.35 -6.84 -2.31
C TYR A 73 20.05 -5.67 -1.61
N PRO A 74 20.47 -4.64 -2.38
CA PRO A 74 21.29 -3.55 -1.83
C PRO A 74 20.51 -2.59 -0.94
N ARG A 75 19.19 -2.60 -0.97
CA ARG A 75 18.35 -1.67 -0.20
C ARG A 75 17.83 -2.33 1.07
N THR A 76 17.88 -1.57 2.17
CA THR A 76 17.27 -1.98 3.44
C THR A 76 15.81 -1.55 3.50
N GLY A 77 15.10 -2.02 4.51
CA GLY A 77 13.71 -1.64 4.76
C GLY A 77 13.50 -0.16 5.05
N ARG A 78 14.58 0.59 5.34
CA ARG A 78 14.48 2.04 5.57
C ARG A 78 13.98 2.80 4.34
N THR A 79 14.32 2.34 3.14
CA THR A 79 13.98 3.02 1.88
C THR A 79 13.26 2.11 0.88
N TYR A 80 12.85 0.93 1.32
CA TYR A 80 12.30 -0.07 0.43
C TYR A 80 11.38 -1.02 1.19
N PHE A 81 10.38 -1.55 0.50
CA PHE A 81 9.61 -2.66 1.04
C PHE A 81 9.48 -3.78 0.00
N ASP A 82 9.46 -5.00 0.49
CA ASP A 82 9.31 -6.19 -0.32
C ASP A 82 8.33 -7.14 0.36
N ILE A 83 7.23 -7.44 -0.29
CA ILE A 83 6.25 -8.42 0.18
C ILE A 83 6.46 -9.70 -0.63
N ASP A 84 6.47 -10.84 0.05
CA ASP A 84 6.53 -12.15 -0.61
C ASP A 84 5.43 -12.26 -1.67
N SER A 85 5.81 -12.53 -2.91
CA SER A 85 4.87 -12.53 -4.05
C SER A 85 3.76 -13.57 -3.93
N MET A 86 4.07 -14.74 -3.36
CA MET A 86 3.06 -15.79 -3.15
C MET A 86 2.05 -15.39 -2.09
N LYS A 87 2.52 -14.75 -1.01
CA LYS A 87 1.64 -14.24 0.05
C LYS A 87 0.81 -13.07 -0.47
N PHE A 88 1.38 -12.22 -1.30
CA PHE A 88 0.68 -11.12 -1.96
C PHE A 88 -0.53 -11.65 -2.75
N GLU A 89 -0.27 -12.57 -3.67
CA GLU A 89 -1.33 -13.17 -4.49
C GLU A 89 -2.37 -13.90 -3.63
N ARG A 90 -1.94 -14.59 -2.59
CA ARG A 90 -2.83 -15.30 -1.67
C ARG A 90 -3.81 -14.35 -1.01
N GLU A 91 -3.37 -13.19 -0.54
CA GLU A 91 -4.24 -12.21 0.09
C GLU A 91 -5.23 -11.60 -0.91
N ILE A 92 -4.79 -11.33 -2.14
CA ILE A 92 -5.70 -10.86 -3.19
C ILE A 92 -6.83 -11.87 -3.42
N ARG A 93 -6.47 -13.14 -3.61
CA ARG A 93 -7.46 -14.21 -3.87
C ARG A 93 -8.36 -14.48 -2.67
N LYS A 94 -7.80 -14.45 -1.47
CA LYS A 94 -8.56 -14.62 -0.23
C LYS A 94 -9.64 -13.55 -0.09
N GLY A 95 -9.27 -12.29 -0.31
CA GLY A 95 -10.22 -11.18 -0.23
C GLY A 95 -11.37 -11.32 -1.23
N GLU A 96 -11.06 -11.72 -2.45
CA GLU A 96 -12.09 -11.96 -3.47
C GLU A 96 -13.06 -13.07 -3.04
N ARG A 97 -12.54 -14.18 -2.53
CA ARG A 97 -13.38 -15.31 -2.09
C ARG A 97 -14.28 -14.95 -0.90
N GLU A 98 -13.78 -14.12 0.01
CA GLU A 98 -14.47 -13.77 1.25
C GLU A 98 -15.41 -12.55 1.10
N GLY A 99 -15.49 -11.96 -0.09
CA GLY A 99 -16.29 -10.76 -0.32
C GLY A 99 -15.69 -9.52 0.36
N ARG A 100 -14.39 -9.56 0.64
CA ARG A 100 -13.64 -8.47 1.24
C ARG A 100 -12.34 -8.24 0.46
N PRO A 101 -12.46 -7.77 -0.80
CA PRO A 101 -11.29 -7.63 -1.66
C PRO A 101 -10.27 -6.63 -1.12
N VAL A 102 -9.03 -6.86 -1.51
CA VAL A 102 -7.94 -5.91 -1.32
C VAL A 102 -8.17 -4.73 -2.26
N LYS A 103 -8.20 -3.52 -1.73
CA LYS A 103 -8.45 -2.29 -2.49
C LYS A 103 -7.23 -1.37 -2.52
N ILE A 104 -6.39 -1.42 -1.50
CA ILE A 104 -5.22 -0.55 -1.34
C ILE A 104 -4.03 -1.38 -0.92
N LEU A 105 -2.88 -1.09 -1.53
CA LEU A 105 -1.57 -1.48 -1.02
C LEU A 105 -1.02 -0.26 -0.27
N TYR A 106 -0.71 -0.41 1.02
CA TYR A 106 -0.16 0.68 1.81
C TYR A 106 1.30 0.44 2.15
N HIS A 107 2.05 1.51 2.28
CA HIS A 107 3.39 1.49 2.87
C HIS A 107 3.69 2.83 3.54
N SER A 108 4.76 2.87 4.33
CA SER A 108 5.20 4.09 4.98
C SER A 108 6.57 4.52 4.50
N HIS A 109 6.85 5.83 4.64
CA HIS A 109 8.16 6.41 4.41
C HIS A 109 8.73 6.94 5.72
N LEU A 110 10.05 6.84 5.87
CA LEU A 110 10.79 7.32 7.04
C LEU A 110 11.53 8.62 6.68
N ASP A 111 11.09 9.74 7.25
CA ASP A 111 11.73 11.04 7.20
C ASP A 111 11.87 11.69 5.81
N VAL A 112 11.09 11.24 4.82
CA VAL A 112 11.18 11.76 3.44
C VAL A 112 9.87 12.28 2.84
N GLY A 113 8.75 12.14 3.56
CA GLY A 113 7.44 12.62 3.10
C GLY A 113 6.57 11.59 2.40
N ALA A 114 5.30 11.95 2.18
CA ALA A 114 4.29 11.07 1.58
C ALA A 114 4.19 11.32 0.07
N TYR A 115 5.14 10.81 -0.69
CA TYR A 115 5.14 10.88 -2.15
C TYR A 115 5.23 9.47 -2.73
N PHE A 116 4.89 9.32 -4.00
CA PHE A 116 5.05 8.03 -4.68
C PHE A 116 6.36 8.05 -5.45
N SER A 117 7.38 7.36 -4.92
CA SER A 117 8.73 7.40 -5.48
C SER A 117 8.83 6.58 -6.77
N PRO A 118 9.88 6.80 -7.59
CA PRO A 118 10.15 5.93 -8.73
C PRO A 118 10.28 4.45 -8.34
N THR A 119 10.85 4.18 -7.16
CA THR A 119 10.95 2.81 -6.63
C THR A 119 9.57 2.24 -6.31
N ASP A 120 8.70 3.04 -5.70
CA ASP A 120 7.32 2.63 -5.41
C ASP A 120 6.58 2.28 -6.70
N ALA A 121 6.78 3.07 -7.75
CA ALA A 121 6.18 2.83 -9.06
C ALA A 121 6.65 1.49 -9.65
N GLU A 122 7.94 1.17 -9.54
CA GLU A 122 8.47 -0.10 -10.02
C GLU A 122 7.94 -1.29 -9.22
N VAL A 123 7.82 -1.15 -7.90
CA VAL A 123 7.21 -2.17 -7.04
C VAL A 123 5.76 -2.42 -7.44
N ALA A 124 4.99 -1.35 -7.66
CA ALA A 124 3.58 -1.45 -8.05
C ALA A 124 3.39 -2.13 -9.41
N LYS A 125 4.30 -1.88 -10.35
CA LYS A 125 4.25 -2.47 -11.69
C LYS A 125 4.76 -3.91 -11.74
N MET A 126 5.45 -4.37 -10.71
CA MET A 126 5.98 -5.74 -10.62
C MET A 126 6.78 -6.17 -11.87
N GLY A 127 7.63 -5.27 -12.37
CA GLY A 127 8.46 -5.53 -13.55
C GLY A 127 7.70 -5.45 -14.87
N GLN A 128 6.47 -5.00 -14.87
CA GLN A 128 5.64 -4.83 -16.07
C GLN A 128 5.52 -3.34 -16.45
N GLY A 129 4.85 -3.04 -17.56
CA GLY A 129 4.64 -1.67 -18.00
C GLY A 129 3.55 -0.94 -17.23
N GLU A 130 2.71 -1.68 -16.51
CA GLU A 130 1.61 -1.16 -15.70
C GLU A 130 1.35 -2.10 -14.53
N PRO A 131 0.64 -1.64 -13.48
CA PRO A 131 0.32 -2.51 -12.36
C PRO A 131 -0.54 -3.70 -12.79
N PRO A 132 -0.18 -4.93 -12.39
CA PRO A 132 -0.97 -6.12 -12.74
C PRO A 132 -2.23 -6.29 -11.92
N TRP A 133 -2.37 -5.56 -10.79
CA TRP A 133 -3.49 -5.65 -9.87
C TRP A 133 -4.27 -4.34 -9.83
N ASP A 134 -5.59 -4.43 -9.67
CA ASP A 134 -6.50 -3.29 -9.57
C ASP A 134 -6.48 -2.72 -8.15
N LEU A 135 -5.48 -1.91 -7.84
CA LEU A 135 -5.28 -1.34 -6.50
C LEU A 135 -5.08 0.16 -6.56
N ALA A 136 -5.44 0.82 -5.46
CA ALA A 136 -4.94 2.14 -5.14
C ALA A 136 -3.76 1.98 -4.16
N TYR A 137 -3.03 3.07 -3.89
CA TYR A 137 -1.77 3.01 -3.12
C TYR A 137 -1.77 4.14 -2.09
N LEU A 138 -1.59 3.78 -0.82
CA LEU A 138 -1.56 4.76 0.28
C LEU A 138 -0.13 4.84 0.84
N VAL A 139 0.41 6.05 0.90
CA VAL A 139 1.73 6.31 1.49
C VAL A 139 1.54 7.13 2.77
N THR A 140 2.08 6.63 3.87
CA THR A 140 2.06 7.31 5.17
C THR A 140 3.46 7.81 5.48
N SER A 141 3.59 9.11 5.73
CA SER A 141 4.86 9.74 6.10
C SER A 141 5.02 9.73 7.62
N VAL A 142 6.18 9.25 8.08
CA VAL A 142 6.58 9.32 9.49
C VAL A 142 7.86 10.16 9.55
N ARG A 143 7.84 11.24 10.34
CA ARG A 143 9.03 12.08 10.59
C ARG A 143 9.29 12.15 12.07
N GLY A 144 10.52 11.84 12.48
CA GLY A 144 10.90 11.87 13.88
C GLY A 144 10.00 10.99 14.75
N GLY A 145 9.50 9.87 14.20
CA GLY A 145 8.64 8.95 14.90
C GLY A 145 7.16 9.33 14.95
N LYS A 146 6.76 10.42 14.27
CA LYS A 146 5.37 10.89 14.25
C LYS A 146 4.81 10.86 12.82
N VAL A 147 3.58 10.39 12.68
CA VAL A 147 2.87 10.47 11.40
C VAL A 147 2.51 11.93 11.15
N ASP A 148 3.01 12.48 10.04
CA ASP A 148 2.81 13.89 9.69
C ASP A 148 1.99 14.10 8.41
N ASP A 149 1.88 13.09 7.56
CA ASP A 149 1.13 13.22 6.30
C ASP A 149 0.75 11.84 5.76
N ARG A 150 -0.22 11.81 4.87
CA ARG A 150 -0.58 10.63 4.09
C ARG A 150 -1.21 11.05 2.78
N LYS A 151 -0.94 10.28 1.72
CA LYS A 151 -1.48 10.54 0.38
C LYS A 151 -1.86 9.25 -0.30
N LEU A 152 -2.94 9.30 -1.07
CA LEU A 152 -3.40 8.19 -1.89
C LEU A 152 -3.02 8.44 -3.34
N PHE A 153 -2.54 7.39 -4.01
CA PHE A 153 -2.15 7.45 -5.42
C PHE A 153 -2.90 6.37 -6.20
N VAL A 154 -3.16 6.67 -7.45
CA VAL A 154 -3.80 5.74 -8.39
C VAL A 154 -3.04 5.74 -9.70
N TRP A 155 -3.13 4.63 -10.42
CA TRP A 155 -2.60 4.53 -11.78
C TRP A 155 -3.50 5.30 -12.73
N ASP A 156 -2.91 6.21 -13.50
CA ASP A 156 -3.60 6.97 -14.55
C ASP A 156 -3.19 6.39 -15.90
N GLU A 157 -4.14 5.77 -16.59
CA GLU A 157 -3.89 5.10 -17.87
C GLU A 157 -3.46 6.07 -18.96
N SER A 158 -4.03 7.29 -19.00
CA SER A 158 -3.72 8.27 -20.03
C SER A 158 -2.30 8.82 -19.88
N MET A 159 -1.85 9.01 -18.64
CA MET A 159 -0.50 9.49 -18.33
C MET A 159 0.54 8.36 -18.24
N ARG A 160 0.10 7.13 -18.18
CA ARG A 160 0.95 5.95 -17.93
C ARG A 160 1.82 6.16 -16.69
N GLY A 161 1.20 6.64 -15.62
CA GLY A 161 1.89 6.95 -14.37
C GLY A 161 0.93 7.05 -13.20
N PHE A 162 1.49 7.24 -12.00
CA PHE A 162 0.72 7.37 -10.77
C PHE A 162 0.43 8.83 -10.48
N VAL A 163 -0.80 9.12 -10.07
CA VAL A 163 -1.25 10.47 -9.72
C VAL A 163 -1.90 10.44 -8.34
N GLU A 164 -1.80 11.55 -7.62
CA GLU A 164 -2.46 11.70 -6.32
C GLU A 164 -3.99 11.73 -6.52
N SER A 165 -4.71 11.05 -5.61
CA SER A 165 -6.17 11.01 -5.61
C SER A 165 -6.66 11.35 -4.20
N PRO A 166 -7.69 12.21 -4.08
CA PRO A 166 -8.27 12.49 -2.76
C PRO A 166 -9.01 11.26 -2.24
N PHE A 167 -9.18 11.20 -0.92
CA PHE A 167 -10.03 10.21 -0.26
C PHE A 167 -10.76 10.84 0.91
N GLU A 168 -11.87 10.24 1.28
CA GLU A 168 -12.67 10.69 2.42
C GLU A 168 -12.36 9.82 3.64
N VAL A 169 -12.58 10.39 4.82
CA VAL A 169 -12.47 9.68 6.10
C VAL A 169 -13.85 9.57 6.73
N GLU A 170 -14.27 8.33 7.01
CA GLU A 170 -15.51 8.08 7.73
C GLU A 170 -15.22 8.15 9.23
N GLU A 171 -15.79 9.15 9.88
CA GLU A 171 -15.63 9.30 11.32
C GLU A 171 -16.41 8.22 12.06
N SER A 172 -15.81 7.70 13.15
CA SER A 172 -16.50 6.74 14.02
C SER A 172 -17.63 7.44 14.78
N ARG A 173 -18.76 6.75 14.84
CA ARG A 173 -19.92 7.25 15.61
C ARG A 173 -19.76 6.93 17.09
#